data_19f94802424b7e647524ff102b84ca69
#
_entry.id   19f94802424b7e647524ff102b84ca69
#
_cell.length_a   1.000
_cell.length_b   1.000
_cell.length_c   1.000
_cell.angle_alpha   90.00
_cell.angle_beta   90.00
_cell.angle_gamma   90.00
#
_symmetry.space_group_name_H-M   'P 1'
#
loop_
_entity.id
_entity.type
_entity.pdbx_description
1 polymer ?
#
loop_
_entity_poly.entity_id
_entity_poly.type
_entity_poly.pdbx_seq_one_letter_code
_entity_poly.pdbx_strand_id
1 'polypeptide(L)'
;QVSNSISLGFCYLTLRQSPRLSKAQAQRIISIIHRSSLLETLPLDEDLITPSHEVLPGWSIPQGPENHEVPLPPQLTLLYHLPVELHTMAEQLKLRLATLGCELTLIFHDAKNWDGCRYLAQADMMMGDRLIGEAPEYTLEQWLRCDTLWPHLLTGAQYAHLQATLDAVQAQPEARSRNDALRN
;
A
#
# COMPACT_ATOMS: atom_id res chain seq x y z
N GLN A 1 -9.86 -32.44 14.95
CA GLN A 1 -9.08 -31.85 13.85
C GLN A 1 -9.25 -30.35 13.93
N VAL A 2 -8.18 -29.64 14.28
CA VAL A 2 -8.15 -28.18 14.19
C VAL A 2 -7.76 -27.86 12.75
N SER A 3 -8.68 -27.38 11.92
CA SER A 3 -8.35 -26.85 10.62
C SER A 3 -7.85 -25.42 10.81
N ASN A 4 -6.58 -25.17 10.66
CA ASN A 4 -6.03 -23.84 10.55
C ASN A 4 -6.38 -23.28 9.16
N SER A 5 -7.39 -22.44 9.09
CA SER A 5 -7.61 -21.62 7.91
C SER A 5 -6.63 -20.45 7.97
N ILE A 6 -5.72 -20.37 7.02
CA ILE A 6 -4.82 -19.23 6.87
C ILE A 6 -5.64 -18.09 6.29
N SER A 7 -5.81 -17.02 7.06
CA SER A 7 -6.37 -15.77 6.54
C SER A 7 -5.32 -15.11 5.67
N LEU A 8 -5.58 -14.97 4.37
CA LEU A 8 -4.76 -14.18 3.47
C LEU A 8 -4.97 -12.70 3.76
N GLY A 9 -3.88 -11.97 3.82
CA GLY A 9 -3.88 -10.53 3.97
C GLY A 9 -2.66 -9.93 3.29
N PHE A 10 -2.63 -8.62 3.17
CA PHE A 10 -1.46 -7.88 2.71
C PHE A 10 -1.25 -6.61 3.52
N CYS A 11 0.01 -6.29 3.77
CA CYS A 11 0.42 -4.98 4.20
C CYS A 11 0.76 -4.16 2.96
N TYR A 12 0.34 -2.91 2.94
CA TYR A 12 0.59 -2.02 1.83
C TYR A 12 1.28 -0.74 2.27
N LEU A 13 2.06 -0.19 1.37
CA LEU A 13 2.60 1.16 1.45
C LEU A 13 2.13 1.93 0.24
N THR A 14 1.48 3.05 0.48
CA THR A 14 1.07 3.99 -0.57
C THR A 14 1.83 5.30 -0.43
N LEU A 15 2.16 5.91 -1.57
CA LEU A 15 2.89 7.16 -1.65
C LEU A 15 2.04 8.19 -2.38
N ARG A 16 1.90 9.38 -1.77
CA ARG A 16 1.18 10.50 -2.38
C ARG A 16 2.11 11.29 -3.28
N GLN A 17 1.76 11.40 -4.56
CA GLN A 17 2.43 12.35 -5.44
C GLN A 17 2.10 13.78 -5.03
N SER A 18 3.12 14.60 -4.84
CA SER A 18 2.98 15.99 -4.44
C SER A 18 4.21 16.78 -4.91
N PRO A 19 4.26 18.11 -4.76
CA PRO A 19 5.46 18.87 -5.01
C PRO A 19 6.68 18.42 -4.18
N ARG A 20 6.45 17.79 -3.02
CA ARG A 20 7.52 17.24 -2.16
C ARG A 20 7.97 15.84 -2.55
N LEU A 21 7.12 15.08 -3.22
CA LEU A 21 7.36 13.69 -3.60
C LEU A 21 6.92 13.47 -5.04
N SER A 22 7.86 13.55 -5.97
CA SER A 22 7.61 13.30 -7.39
C SER A 22 7.39 11.81 -7.66
N LYS A 23 6.83 11.49 -8.81
CA LYS A 23 6.66 10.09 -9.26
C LYS A 23 7.99 9.34 -9.29
N ALA A 24 9.07 9.96 -9.80
CA ALA A 24 10.39 9.35 -9.87
C ALA A 24 10.97 9.08 -8.48
N GLN A 25 10.78 10.00 -7.52
CA GLN A 25 11.19 9.81 -6.13
C GLN A 25 10.38 8.70 -5.46
N ALA A 26 9.06 8.64 -5.69
CA ALA A 26 8.22 7.57 -5.19
C ALA A 26 8.66 6.20 -5.72
N GLN A 27 8.96 6.09 -7.01
CA GLN A 27 9.49 4.86 -7.62
C GLN A 27 10.83 4.45 -7.01
N ARG A 28 11.72 5.41 -6.74
CA ARG A 28 12.99 5.12 -6.05
C ARG A 28 12.75 4.58 -4.63
N ILE A 29 11.84 5.15 -3.86
CA ILE A 29 11.51 4.67 -2.52
C ILE A 29 10.97 3.24 -2.58
N ILE A 30 10.05 2.95 -3.50
CA ILE A 30 9.52 1.60 -3.70
C ILE A 30 10.64 0.61 -4.01
N SER A 31 11.56 0.96 -4.90
CA SER A 31 12.72 0.14 -5.24
C SER A 31 13.63 -0.16 -4.03
N ILE A 32 13.86 0.85 -3.16
CA ILE A 32 14.62 0.68 -1.93
C ILE A 32 13.93 -0.29 -0.99
N ILE A 33 12.62 -0.20 -0.84
CA ILE A 33 11.83 -1.07 0.03
C ILE A 33 11.88 -2.52 -0.46
N HIS A 34 11.70 -2.76 -1.74
CA HIS A 34 11.73 -4.11 -2.30
C HIS A 34 13.08 -4.81 -2.18
N ARG A 35 14.16 -4.04 -2.19
CA ARG A 35 15.52 -4.59 -2.03
C ARG A 35 15.94 -4.72 -0.60
N SER A 36 15.17 -4.14 0.30
CA SER A 36 15.53 -4.17 1.70
C SER A 36 14.89 -5.37 2.36
N SER A 37 15.68 -6.02 3.19
CA SER A 37 15.23 -7.02 4.15
C SER A 37 14.38 -6.40 5.29
N LEU A 38 13.43 -5.53 4.96
CA LEU A 38 12.53 -4.95 5.97
C LEU A 38 11.78 -6.04 6.73
N LEU A 39 11.54 -7.18 6.11
CA LEU A 39 10.85 -8.31 6.71
C LEU A 39 11.76 -9.17 7.58
N GLU A 40 13.08 -9.20 7.32
CA GLU A 40 14.05 -10.00 8.12
C GLU A 40 14.15 -9.57 9.58
N THR A 41 13.72 -8.35 9.87
CA THR A 41 13.73 -7.80 11.24
C THR A 41 12.44 -8.05 12.01
N LEU A 42 11.41 -8.61 11.38
CA LEU A 42 10.16 -8.94 12.02
C LEU A 42 10.27 -10.29 12.71
N PRO A 43 9.77 -10.44 13.95
CA PRO A 43 9.70 -11.72 14.64
C PRO A 43 8.53 -12.55 14.08
N LEU A 44 8.46 -12.69 12.78
CA LEU A 44 7.41 -13.40 12.05
C LEU A 44 8.01 -14.64 11.39
N ASP A 45 7.20 -15.65 11.26
CA ASP A 45 7.54 -16.85 10.51
C ASP A 45 7.70 -16.46 9.03
N GLU A 46 8.91 -16.62 8.49
CA GLU A 46 9.25 -16.27 7.10
C GLU A 46 8.34 -16.99 6.09
N ASP A 47 7.77 -18.12 6.47
CA ASP A 47 6.81 -18.86 5.65
C ASP A 47 5.44 -18.17 5.53
N LEU A 48 5.17 -17.17 6.37
CA LEU A 48 3.87 -16.50 6.43
C LEU A 48 3.83 -15.13 5.75
N ILE A 49 4.98 -14.48 5.56
CA ILE A 49 5.06 -13.14 4.95
C ILE A 49 6.15 -13.11 3.91
N THR A 50 5.79 -12.73 2.69
CA THR A 50 6.73 -12.54 1.59
C THR A 50 6.56 -11.15 0.97
N PRO A 51 7.67 -10.49 0.56
CA PRO A 51 7.58 -9.31 -0.28
C PRO A 51 6.87 -9.66 -1.59
N SER A 52 5.92 -8.84 -2.00
CA SER A 52 5.19 -9.08 -3.24
C SER A 52 5.04 -7.82 -4.06
N HIS A 53 5.15 -7.97 -5.37
CA HIS A 53 4.77 -6.97 -6.36
C HIS A 53 3.33 -7.19 -6.85
N GLU A 54 2.66 -8.18 -6.31
CA GLU A 54 1.30 -8.54 -6.66
C GLU A 54 0.32 -7.89 -5.68
N VAL A 55 -0.74 -7.30 -6.19
CA VAL A 55 -1.85 -6.80 -5.36
C VAL A 55 -2.61 -7.99 -4.77
N LEU A 56 -2.82 -9.01 -5.58
CA LEU A 56 -3.35 -10.32 -5.23
C LEU A 56 -2.50 -11.38 -5.91
N PRO A 57 -2.48 -12.62 -5.45
CA PRO A 57 -1.75 -13.70 -6.11
C PRO A 57 -2.05 -13.77 -7.62
N GLY A 58 -1.02 -13.64 -8.45
CA GLY A 58 -1.13 -13.60 -9.91
C GLY A 58 -1.55 -12.25 -10.52
N TRP A 59 -1.65 -11.17 -9.71
CA TRP A 59 -2.05 -9.83 -10.15
C TRP A 59 -0.87 -8.85 -10.00
N SER A 60 0.09 -8.95 -10.87
CA SER A 60 1.31 -8.16 -10.82
C SER A 60 1.06 -6.68 -11.10
N ILE A 61 1.74 -5.83 -10.34
CA ILE A 61 1.83 -4.38 -10.62
C ILE A 61 3.03 -4.14 -11.54
N PRO A 62 2.86 -3.42 -12.66
CA PRO A 62 3.99 -3.05 -13.51
C PRO A 62 5.04 -2.27 -12.73
N GLN A 63 6.28 -2.73 -12.79
CA GLN A 63 7.42 -2.05 -12.19
C GLN A 63 7.97 -1.00 -13.16
N GLY A 64 8.13 0.22 -12.67
CA GLY A 64 8.85 1.24 -13.42
C GLY A 64 10.37 0.99 -13.42
N PRO A 65 11.11 1.60 -14.35
CA PRO A 65 12.56 1.50 -14.36
C PRO A 65 13.16 2.08 -13.08
N GLU A 66 14.17 1.40 -12.54
CA GLU A 66 14.92 1.91 -11.40
C GLU A 66 15.71 3.15 -11.80
N ASN A 67 15.54 4.22 -11.06
CA ASN A 67 16.31 5.42 -11.23
C ASN A 67 17.06 5.74 -9.92
N HIS A 68 18.28 5.21 -9.81
CA HIS A 68 19.16 5.42 -8.64
C HIS A 68 19.71 6.84 -8.51
N GLU A 69 19.62 7.63 -9.58
CA GLU A 69 20.19 8.98 -9.63
C GLU A 69 19.24 10.06 -9.10
N VAL A 70 17.95 9.74 -8.94
CA VAL A 70 16.97 10.69 -8.42
C VAL A 70 17.21 10.91 -6.94
N PRO A 71 17.49 12.15 -6.50
CA PRO A 71 17.68 12.44 -5.08
C PRO A 71 16.37 12.23 -4.30
N LEU A 72 16.47 11.66 -3.10
CA LEU A 72 15.33 11.56 -2.21
C LEU A 72 14.95 12.92 -1.62
N PRO A 73 13.67 13.16 -1.27
CA PRO A 73 13.31 14.32 -0.48
C PRO A 73 14.05 14.33 0.85
N PRO A 74 14.45 15.50 1.38
CA PRO A 74 15.16 15.56 2.67
C PRO A 74 14.29 15.14 3.85
N GLN A 75 12.98 15.33 3.76
CA GLN A 75 12.01 15.01 4.81
C GLN A 75 10.73 14.47 4.22
N LEU A 76 10.21 13.42 4.82
CA LEU A 76 8.90 12.84 4.51
C LEU A 76 8.17 12.46 5.78
N THR A 77 6.85 12.32 5.69
CA THR A 77 5.98 11.87 6.77
C THR A 77 5.31 10.56 6.39
N LEU A 78 5.45 9.55 7.24
CA LEU A 78 4.77 8.26 7.14
C LEU A 78 3.69 8.16 8.21
N LEU A 79 2.48 7.95 7.78
CA LEU A 79 1.34 7.63 8.63
C LEU A 79 1.09 6.12 8.56
N TYR A 80 0.93 5.47 9.71
CA TYR A 80 0.62 4.04 9.80
C TYR A 80 -0.40 3.78 10.91
N HIS A 81 -1.16 2.70 10.76
CA HIS A 81 -2.16 2.28 11.73
C HIS A 81 -1.81 0.91 12.35
N LEU A 82 -2.65 0.39 13.24
CA LEU A 82 -2.53 -0.98 13.74
C LEU A 82 -2.55 -1.99 12.58
N PRO A 83 -1.89 -3.14 12.66
CA PRO A 83 -1.34 -3.79 13.86
C PRO A 83 0.10 -3.38 14.20
N VAL A 84 0.61 -3.94 15.31
CA VAL A 84 1.93 -3.59 15.89
C VAL A 84 3.08 -3.87 14.93
N GLU A 85 2.97 -4.88 14.07
CA GLU A 85 3.96 -5.24 13.05
C GLU A 85 4.24 -4.07 12.10
N LEU A 86 3.24 -3.25 11.81
CA LEU A 86 3.40 -2.05 10.99
C LEU A 86 4.32 -1.01 11.65
N HIS A 87 4.29 -0.91 12.98
CA HIS A 87 5.22 -0.05 13.72
C HIS A 87 6.67 -0.48 13.49
N THR A 88 6.97 -1.75 13.62
CA THR A 88 8.31 -2.28 13.37
C THR A 88 8.76 -2.02 11.95
N MET A 89 7.90 -2.26 10.95
CA MET A 89 8.19 -1.96 9.55
C MET A 89 8.43 -0.46 9.31
N ALA A 90 7.63 0.40 9.92
CA ALA A 90 7.78 1.86 9.83
C ALA A 90 9.13 2.33 10.40
N GLU A 91 9.54 1.82 11.56
CA GLU A 91 10.84 2.13 12.18
C GLU A 91 12.01 1.65 11.31
N GLN A 92 11.94 0.46 10.72
CA GLN A 92 12.97 -0.03 9.81
C GLN A 92 13.05 0.83 8.54
N LEU A 93 11.93 1.24 7.97
CA LEU A 93 11.91 2.13 6.83
C LEU A 93 12.54 3.50 7.18
N LYS A 94 12.22 4.04 8.35
CA LYS A 94 12.81 5.28 8.86
C LYS A 94 14.34 5.18 8.93
N LEU A 95 14.86 4.13 9.54
CA LEU A 95 16.31 3.90 9.64
C LEU A 95 16.95 3.78 8.25
N ARG A 96 16.33 3.04 7.35
CA ARG A 96 16.83 2.85 5.99
C ARG A 96 16.88 4.15 5.20
N LEU A 97 15.82 4.94 5.23
CA LEU A 97 15.77 6.22 4.53
C LEU A 97 16.74 7.24 5.13
N ALA A 98 16.97 7.22 6.44
CA ALA A 98 17.94 8.07 7.10
C ALA A 98 19.36 7.85 6.57
N THR A 99 19.76 6.61 6.29
CA THR A 99 21.07 6.30 5.68
C THR A 99 21.25 6.89 4.28
N LEU A 100 20.14 7.24 3.62
CA LEU A 100 20.12 7.82 2.28
C LEU A 100 19.82 9.33 2.30
N GLY A 101 19.87 9.96 3.49
CA GLY A 101 19.68 11.39 3.66
C GLY A 101 18.23 11.85 3.68
N CYS A 102 17.27 10.95 3.84
CA CYS A 102 15.85 11.27 3.97
C CYS A 102 15.38 11.03 5.40
N GLU A 103 14.99 12.09 6.09
CA GLU A 103 14.42 12.01 7.43
C GLU A 103 12.93 11.66 7.34
N LEU A 104 12.53 10.53 7.95
CA LEU A 104 11.15 10.09 7.98
C LEU A 104 10.52 10.34 9.35
N THR A 105 9.49 11.19 9.39
CA THR A 105 8.65 11.41 10.57
C THR A 105 7.55 10.36 10.58
N LEU A 106 7.40 9.65 11.70
CA LEU A 106 6.37 8.63 11.88
C LEU A 106 5.18 9.21 12.63
N ILE A 107 3.98 8.95 12.12
CA ILE A 107 2.72 9.27 12.79
C ILE A 107 1.92 7.99 12.93
N PHE A 108 1.56 7.66 14.17
CA PHE A 108 0.73 6.50 14.48
C PHE A 108 -0.74 6.87 14.59
N HIS A 109 -1.60 6.10 13.95
CA HIS A 109 -3.03 6.18 14.08
C HIS A 109 -3.54 4.94 14.83
N ASP A 110 -4.05 5.14 16.04
CA ASP A 110 -4.51 4.06 16.94
C ASP A 110 -5.88 3.51 16.49
N ALA A 111 -5.91 2.90 15.32
CA ALA A 111 -7.06 2.20 14.77
C ALA A 111 -6.60 1.16 13.75
N LYS A 112 -7.51 0.28 13.30
CA LYS A 112 -7.25 -0.72 12.26
C LYS A 112 -7.61 -0.27 10.84
N ASN A 113 -8.08 0.95 10.69
CA ASN A 113 -8.46 1.56 9.42
C ASN A 113 -8.18 3.06 9.46
N TRP A 114 -8.49 3.76 8.38
CA TRP A 114 -8.26 5.21 8.26
C TRP A 114 -9.46 6.07 8.70
N ASP A 115 -10.53 5.45 9.19
CA ASP A 115 -11.74 6.19 9.58
C ASP A 115 -11.43 7.19 10.71
N GLY A 116 -11.82 8.43 10.50
CA GLY A 116 -11.57 9.51 11.46
C GLY A 116 -10.11 9.96 11.58
N CYS A 117 -9.19 9.46 10.75
CA CYS A 117 -7.79 9.85 10.79
C CYS A 117 -7.57 11.26 10.25
N ARG A 118 -7.32 12.21 11.16
CA ARG A 118 -7.08 13.63 10.82
C ARG A 118 -5.75 13.88 10.09
N TYR A 119 -4.84 12.90 10.11
CA TYR A 119 -3.49 13.07 9.54
C TYR A 119 -3.36 12.62 8.09
N LEU A 120 -4.39 11.99 7.52
CA LEU A 120 -4.34 11.49 6.14
C LEU A 120 -3.95 12.56 5.12
N ALA A 121 -4.50 13.77 5.25
CA ALA A 121 -4.21 14.86 4.33
C ALA A 121 -2.76 15.40 4.41
N GLN A 122 -2.05 15.13 5.51
CA GLN A 122 -0.72 15.64 5.79
C GLN A 122 0.38 14.64 5.47
N ALA A 123 0.05 13.35 5.38
CA ALA A 123 1.03 12.29 5.17
C ALA A 123 1.49 12.24 3.71
N ASP A 124 2.78 12.03 3.52
CA ASP A 124 3.38 11.75 2.21
C ASP A 124 3.26 10.27 1.85
N MET A 125 3.29 9.41 2.86
CA MET A 125 3.23 7.97 2.76
C MET A 125 2.25 7.41 3.78
N MET A 126 1.52 6.37 3.42
CA MET A 126 0.60 5.68 4.30
C MET A 126 0.86 4.17 4.26
N MET A 127 0.94 3.55 5.43
CA MET A 127 1.15 2.12 5.60
C MET A 127 -0.01 1.51 6.39
N GLY A 128 -0.61 0.48 5.82
CA GLY A 128 -1.74 -0.22 6.42
C GLY A 128 -1.75 -1.69 6.06
N ASP A 129 -2.78 -2.39 6.51
CA ASP A 129 -3.04 -3.76 6.15
C ASP A 129 -4.50 -3.98 5.73
N ARG A 130 -4.73 -5.06 5.03
CA ARG A 130 -6.06 -5.53 4.63
C ARG A 130 -6.11 -7.04 4.72
N LEU A 131 -7.16 -7.56 5.31
CA LEU A 131 -7.49 -8.98 5.22
C LEU A 131 -8.19 -9.24 3.89
N ILE A 132 -7.79 -10.32 3.23
CA ILE A 132 -8.42 -10.84 2.03
C ILE A 132 -9.25 -12.04 2.46
N GLY A 133 -10.57 -12.00 2.26
CA GLY A 133 -11.46 -13.12 2.54
C GLY A 133 -11.42 -14.20 1.46
N GLU A 134 -12.46 -15.03 1.44
CA GLU A 134 -12.62 -16.11 0.46
C GLU A 134 -12.86 -15.61 -0.99
N ALA A 135 -13.22 -14.34 -1.15
CA ALA A 135 -13.40 -13.68 -2.45
C ALA A 135 -12.43 -12.49 -2.60
N PRO A 136 -11.19 -12.73 -3.01
CA PRO A 136 -10.15 -11.70 -3.09
C PRO A 136 -10.53 -10.52 -3.98
N GLU A 137 -11.14 -10.77 -5.12
CA GLU A 137 -11.61 -9.76 -6.07
C GLU A 137 -12.68 -8.84 -5.47
N TYR A 138 -13.58 -9.38 -4.66
CA TYR A 138 -14.58 -8.59 -3.95
C TYR A 138 -13.94 -7.69 -2.88
N THR A 139 -12.98 -8.23 -2.14
CA THR A 139 -12.23 -7.46 -1.13
C THR A 139 -11.46 -6.32 -1.77
N LEU A 140 -10.78 -6.56 -2.90
CA LEU A 140 -10.07 -5.53 -3.66
C LEU A 140 -11.02 -4.43 -4.13
N GLU A 141 -12.16 -4.81 -4.71
CA GLU A 141 -13.16 -3.84 -5.15
C GLU A 141 -13.70 -2.99 -3.99
N GLN A 142 -14.03 -3.60 -2.86
CA GLN A 142 -14.49 -2.89 -1.67
C GLN A 142 -13.41 -1.94 -1.13
N TRP A 143 -12.17 -2.36 -1.12
CA TRP A 143 -11.06 -1.51 -0.71
C TRP A 143 -10.93 -0.29 -1.61
N LEU A 144 -10.91 -0.48 -2.93
CA LEU A 144 -10.80 0.61 -3.91
C LEU A 144 -12.02 1.55 -3.89
N ARG A 145 -13.20 1.04 -3.58
CA ARG A 145 -14.45 1.80 -3.60
C ARG A 145 -14.70 2.58 -2.31
N CYS A 146 -14.45 1.97 -1.16
CA CYS A 146 -14.97 2.43 0.11
C CYS A 146 -13.92 2.95 1.09
N ASP A 147 -12.61 2.68 0.85
CA ASP A 147 -11.58 3.12 1.77
C ASP A 147 -11.40 4.64 1.73
N THR A 148 -11.36 5.26 2.90
CA THR A 148 -11.16 6.70 3.07
C THR A 148 -9.79 7.19 2.60
N LEU A 149 -8.86 6.26 2.34
CA LEU A 149 -7.53 6.53 1.83
C LEU A 149 -7.54 7.20 0.44
N TRP A 150 -8.36 6.68 -0.48
CA TRP A 150 -8.31 7.06 -1.90
C TRP A 150 -8.66 8.50 -2.19
N PRO A 151 -9.69 9.12 -1.57
CA PRO A 151 -9.95 10.54 -1.77
C PRO A 151 -8.79 11.46 -1.35
N HIS A 152 -7.91 10.98 -0.46
CA HIS A 152 -6.73 11.72 -0.03
C HIS A 152 -5.49 11.48 -0.89
N LEU A 153 -5.42 10.32 -1.56
CA LEU A 153 -4.30 9.96 -2.45
C LEU A 153 -4.48 10.47 -3.87
N LEU A 154 -5.71 10.47 -4.35
CA LEU A 154 -6.05 10.75 -5.74
C LEU A 154 -6.59 12.17 -5.88
N THR A 155 -6.35 12.79 -7.04
CA THR A 155 -7.07 14.00 -7.40
C THR A 155 -8.56 13.70 -7.60
N GLY A 156 -9.42 14.73 -7.53
CA GLY A 156 -10.85 14.54 -7.74
C GLY A 156 -11.18 13.86 -9.08
N ALA A 157 -10.45 14.20 -10.15
CA ALA A 157 -10.62 13.58 -11.46
C ALA A 157 -10.18 12.10 -11.47
N GLN A 158 -9.05 11.78 -10.83
CA GLN A 158 -8.57 10.39 -10.71
C GLN A 158 -9.53 9.55 -9.87
N TYR A 159 -10.03 10.09 -8.77
CA TYR A 159 -10.99 9.39 -7.91
C TYR A 159 -12.31 9.14 -8.65
N ALA A 160 -12.85 10.14 -9.36
CA ALA A 160 -14.04 9.97 -10.18
C ALA A 160 -13.84 8.91 -11.28
N HIS A 161 -12.67 8.90 -11.92
CA HIS A 161 -12.32 7.87 -12.92
C HIS A 161 -12.26 6.48 -12.30
N LEU A 162 -11.65 6.32 -11.12
CA LEU A 162 -11.63 5.06 -10.38
C LEU A 162 -13.04 4.56 -10.10
N GLN A 163 -13.93 5.41 -9.58
CA GLN A 163 -15.31 5.02 -9.29
C GLN A 163 -16.08 4.60 -10.55
N ALA A 164 -15.94 5.35 -11.65
CA ALA A 164 -16.56 4.99 -12.93
C ALA A 164 -16.03 3.66 -13.49
N THR A 165 -14.73 3.39 -13.34
CA THR A 165 -14.13 2.12 -13.75
C THR A 165 -14.67 0.95 -12.94
N LEU A 166 -14.80 1.11 -11.62
CA LEU A 166 -15.39 0.08 -10.74
C LEU A 166 -16.87 -0.17 -11.08
N ASP A 167 -17.63 0.86 -11.42
CA ASP A 167 -19.01 0.70 -11.87
C ASP A 167 -19.09 -0.09 -13.18
N ALA A 168 -18.19 0.18 -14.12
CA ALA A 168 -18.09 -0.57 -15.36
C ALA A 168 -17.70 -2.04 -15.13
N VAL A 169 -16.83 -2.33 -14.16
CA VAL A 169 -16.48 -3.69 -13.76
C VAL A 169 -17.70 -4.43 -13.20
N GLN A 170 -18.47 -3.78 -12.32
CA GLN A 170 -19.69 -4.39 -11.77
C GLN A 170 -20.77 -4.66 -12.81
N ALA A 171 -20.84 -3.87 -13.86
CA ALA A 171 -21.78 -4.05 -14.94
C ALA A 171 -21.49 -5.28 -15.81
N GLN A 172 -20.31 -5.91 -15.68
CA GLN A 172 -19.97 -7.12 -16.44
C GLN A 172 -20.81 -8.32 -15.95
N PRO A 173 -21.48 -9.05 -16.86
CA PRO A 173 -22.44 -10.09 -16.46
C PRO A 173 -21.79 -11.35 -15.88
N GLU A 174 -20.55 -11.63 -16.27
CA GLU A 174 -19.82 -12.83 -15.87
C GLU A 174 -18.72 -12.51 -14.85
N ALA A 175 -18.56 -13.37 -13.85
CA ALA A 175 -17.52 -13.22 -12.83
C ALA A 175 -16.10 -13.18 -13.44
N ARG A 176 -15.83 -14.01 -14.47
CA ARG A 176 -14.55 -14.02 -15.17
C ARG A 176 -14.26 -12.68 -15.85
N SER A 177 -15.26 -12.13 -16.55
CA SER A 177 -15.12 -10.83 -17.21
C SER A 177 -14.91 -9.68 -16.21
N ARG A 178 -15.56 -9.76 -15.03
CA ARG A 178 -15.32 -8.80 -13.94
C ARG A 178 -13.89 -8.87 -13.42
N ASN A 179 -13.37 -10.08 -13.20
CA ASN A 179 -12.01 -10.26 -12.72
C ASN A 179 -10.97 -9.79 -13.74
N ASP A 180 -11.17 -10.07 -15.02
CA ASP A 180 -10.29 -9.60 -16.10
C ASP A 180 -10.33 -8.07 -16.22
N ALA A 181 -11.50 -7.45 -16.08
CA ALA A 181 -11.65 -6.00 -16.09
C ALA A 181 -11.00 -5.33 -14.85
N LEU A 182 -11.03 -5.99 -13.71
CA LEU A 182 -10.42 -5.47 -12.46
C LEU A 182 -8.89 -5.49 -12.50
N ARG A 183 -8.30 -6.40 -13.30
CA ARG A 183 -6.83 -6.51 -13.48
C ARG A 183 -6.24 -5.41 -14.36
N ASN A 184 -7.03 -4.84 -15.25
CA ASN A 184 -6.64 -3.79 -16.18
C ASN A 184 -6.82 -2.38 -15.61
#